data_7d887cea582bd4729e9b16a5c9fe13cb
#
_entry.id   7d887cea582bd4729e9b16a5c9fe13cb
#
_cell.length_a   1.000
_cell.length_b   1.000
_cell.length_c   1.000
_cell.angle_alpha   90.00
_cell.angle_beta   90.00
_cell.angle_gamma   90.00
#
_symmetry.space_group_name_H-M   'P 1'
#
loop_
_entity.id
_entity.type
_entity.pdbx_description
1 polymer ?
#
loop_
_entity_poly.entity_id
_entity_poly.type
_entity_poly.pdbx_seq_one_letter_code
_entity_poly.pdbx_strand_id
1 'polypeptide(L)'
;SKYSSYVASENKRKSYSSYEEIPEMITNILKETSENFIYLYIPNVDTCEHKYSPYGEEVSSELSKVETLIEEIVNKIDVTDTEMIITADHGQLPIKEVVTMDYDKYQKYFYTLPTIDFGTASYFIKKAYQKEFVKEFNKDYKDKMYLFPTDELYNQGFFGNEKTTVGRDGLGEYISICKPGITFFNDHITPVSNIKGNHTGLAQEEIRIPLIIIEK
;
A
#
# COMPACT_ATOMS: atom_id res chain seq x y z
N SER A 1 15.31 5.87 -1.52
CA SER A 1 14.31 6.71 -2.19
C SER A 1 14.14 8.03 -1.43
N LYS A 2 13.60 9.08 -2.07
CA LYS A 2 13.24 10.33 -1.38
C LYS A 2 12.24 10.10 -0.22
N TYR A 3 11.36 9.14 -0.35
CA TYR A 3 10.40 8.74 0.69
C TYR A 3 11.10 8.27 1.98
N SER A 4 12.11 7.42 1.85
CA SER A 4 12.84 6.90 3.01
C SER A 4 13.60 7.99 3.78
N SER A 5 13.95 9.12 3.15
CA SER A 5 14.62 10.22 3.83
C SER A 5 13.69 11.09 4.70
N TYR A 6 12.37 10.99 4.50
CA TYR A 6 11.40 11.65 5.38
C TYR A 6 11.05 10.82 6.62
N VAL A 7 11.18 9.50 6.54
CA VAL A 7 10.81 8.58 7.63
C VAL A 7 11.96 8.41 8.64
N ALA A 8 13.21 8.45 8.18
CA ALA A 8 14.37 8.33 9.05
C ALA A 8 15.44 9.37 8.66
N SER A 9 16.10 9.97 9.67
CA SER A 9 17.23 10.87 9.43
C SER A 9 18.33 10.12 8.65
N GLU A 10 19.01 10.80 7.73
CA GLU A 10 20.04 10.20 6.88
C GLU A 10 21.14 9.48 7.68
N ASN A 11 21.48 10.01 8.85
CA ASN A 11 22.55 9.47 9.72
C ASN A 11 22.19 8.15 10.41
N LYS A 12 20.90 7.78 10.41
CA LYS A 12 20.39 6.55 11.05
C LYS A 12 19.94 5.49 10.04
N ARG A 13 20.03 5.78 8.75
CA ARG A 13 19.59 4.87 7.70
C ARG A 13 20.76 4.07 7.16
N LYS A 14 20.65 2.75 7.22
CA LYS A 14 21.57 1.80 6.60
C LYS A 14 20.85 1.10 5.44
N SER A 15 21.55 0.86 4.34
CA SER A 15 21.02 0.13 3.18
C SER A 15 21.68 -1.24 3.14
N TYR A 16 20.95 -2.24 2.69
CA TYR A 16 21.48 -3.58 2.40
C TYR A 16 21.30 -3.89 0.91
N SER A 17 22.10 -4.78 0.40
CA SER A 17 22.06 -5.26 -0.99
C SER A 17 21.54 -6.69 -1.10
N SER A 18 21.67 -7.46 -0.01
CA SER A 18 21.17 -8.84 0.07
C SER A 18 20.69 -9.17 1.48
N TYR A 19 19.92 -10.25 1.61
CA TYR A 19 19.41 -10.71 2.91
C TYR A 19 20.51 -11.18 3.85
N GLU A 20 21.57 -11.73 3.31
CA GLU A 20 22.72 -12.28 4.08
C GLU A 20 23.46 -11.20 4.89
N GLU A 21 23.39 -9.94 4.45
CA GLU A 21 24.04 -8.82 5.16
C GLU A 21 23.25 -8.40 6.43
N ILE A 22 21.93 -8.61 6.44
CA ILE A 22 21.03 -8.03 7.43
C ILE A 22 21.32 -8.53 8.86
N PRO A 23 21.48 -9.85 9.14
CA PRO A 23 21.67 -10.33 10.50
C PRO A 23 22.94 -9.75 11.17
N GLU A 24 24.02 -9.57 10.40
CA GLU A 24 25.22 -8.96 10.93
C GLU A 24 25.07 -7.45 11.14
N MET A 25 24.38 -6.75 10.22
CA MET A 25 24.08 -5.33 10.38
C MET A 25 23.26 -5.06 11.65
N ILE A 26 22.23 -5.87 11.92
CA ILE A 26 21.42 -5.76 13.14
C ILE A 26 22.29 -6.00 14.37
N THR A 27 23.06 -7.07 14.40
CA THR A 27 23.95 -7.40 15.51
C THR A 27 24.94 -6.26 15.80
N ASN A 28 25.47 -5.61 14.78
CA ASN A 28 26.38 -4.47 14.95
C ASN A 28 25.67 -3.24 15.50
N ILE A 29 24.44 -2.95 15.07
CA ILE A 29 23.64 -1.84 15.61
C ILE A 29 23.34 -2.06 17.09
N LEU A 30 22.93 -3.27 17.47
CA LEU A 30 22.64 -3.62 18.87
C LEU A 30 23.84 -3.46 19.82
N LYS A 31 25.07 -3.53 19.31
CA LYS A 31 26.28 -3.30 20.07
C LYS A 31 26.68 -1.83 20.23
N GLU A 32 26.10 -0.93 19.39
CA GLU A 32 26.49 0.50 19.40
C GLU A 32 25.92 1.25 20.61
N THR A 33 24.72 0.89 21.09
CA THR A 33 24.04 1.53 22.23
C THR A 33 23.29 0.52 23.08
N SER A 34 22.98 0.88 24.32
CA SER A 34 22.21 0.03 25.24
C SER A 34 20.71 -0.02 24.92
N GLU A 35 20.21 0.97 24.20
CA GLU A 35 18.79 1.03 23.79
C GLU A 35 18.73 1.29 22.28
N ASN A 36 17.99 0.45 21.56
CA ASN A 36 17.85 0.54 20.10
C ASN A 36 16.39 0.34 19.69
N PHE A 37 15.97 1.09 18.65
CA PHE A 37 14.79 0.80 17.86
C PHE A 37 15.24 0.61 16.42
N ILE A 38 15.02 -0.57 15.87
CA ILE A 38 15.40 -0.93 14.51
C ILE A 38 14.12 -1.17 13.70
N TYR A 39 13.94 -0.42 12.62
CA TYR A 39 12.90 -0.66 11.63
C TYR A 39 13.55 -1.26 10.37
N LEU A 40 13.29 -2.55 10.15
CA LEU A 40 13.73 -3.25 8.94
C LEU A 40 12.58 -3.30 7.93
N TYR A 41 12.79 -2.78 6.74
CA TYR A 41 11.83 -2.82 5.64
C TYR A 41 12.28 -3.76 4.54
N ILE A 42 11.44 -4.71 4.18
CA ILE A 42 11.68 -5.73 3.15
C ILE A 42 10.62 -5.60 2.05
N PRO A 43 10.91 -4.94 0.91
CA PRO A 43 9.95 -4.71 -0.16
C PRO A 43 9.81 -5.89 -1.13
N ASN A 44 10.60 -6.93 -0.98
CA ASN A 44 10.75 -7.96 -2.01
C ASN A 44 9.49 -8.80 -2.20
N VAL A 45 8.77 -9.10 -1.12
CA VAL A 45 7.52 -9.89 -1.18
C VAL A 45 6.48 -9.13 -1.97
N ASP A 46 6.22 -7.86 -1.64
CA ASP A 46 5.29 -6.97 -2.35
C ASP A 46 5.64 -6.88 -3.85
N THR A 47 6.91 -6.62 -4.17
CA THR A 47 7.39 -6.56 -5.55
C THR A 47 7.18 -7.88 -6.29
N CYS A 48 7.39 -9.02 -5.61
CA CYS A 48 7.19 -10.36 -6.16
C CYS A 48 5.70 -10.62 -6.44
N GLU A 49 4.82 -10.25 -5.51
CA GLU A 49 3.36 -10.39 -5.65
C GLU A 49 2.81 -9.57 -6.81
N HIS A 50 3.25 -8.33 -6.96
CA HIS A 50 2.90 -7.51 -8.13
C HIS A 50 3.29 -8.19 -9.44
N LYS A 51 4.47 -8.79 -9.50
CA LYS A 51 5.02 -9.37 -10.72
C LYS A 51 4.46 -10.74 -11.07
N TYR A 52 4.24 -11.60 -10.08
CA TYR A 52 3.94 -13.02 -10.27
C TYR A 52 2.55 -13.44 -9.77
N SER A 53 1.80 -12.54 -9.13
CA SER A 53 0.57 -12.77 -8.39
C SER A 53 0.81 -13.35 -6.97
N PRO A 54 0.00 -12.97 -5.97
CA PRO A 54 0.18 -13.37 -4.56
C PRO A 54 0.26 -14.88 -4.30
N TYR A 55 -0.30 -15.70 -5.18
CA TYR A 55 -0.29 -17.16 -5.03
C TYR A 55 0.69 -17.87 -5.98
N GLY A 56 1.64 -17.11 -6.57
CA GLY A 56 2.67 -17.67 -7.45
C GLY A 56 3.74 -18.45 -6.69
N GLU A 57 4.38 -19.42 -7.34
CA GLU A 57 5.49 -20.19 -6.77
C GLU A 57 6.69 -19.28 -6.41
N GLU A 58 6.89 -18.23 -7.19
CA GLU A 58 7.92 -17.23 -6.96
C GLU A 58 7.71 -16.49 -5.63
N VAL A 59 6.46 -16.18 -5.27
CA VAL A 59 6.12 -15.54 -4.00
C VAL A 59 6.38 -16.50 -2.84
N SER A 60 5.99 -17.77 -2.97
CA SER A 60 6.29 -18.79 -1.97
C SER A 60 7.79 -18.95 -1.75
N SER A 61 8.58 -18.92 -2.84
CA SER A 61 10.03 -18.95 -2.76
C SER A 61 10.60 -17.72 -2.07
N GLU A 62 10.06 -16.53 -2.33
CA GLU A 62 10.53 -15.30 -1.69
C GLU A 62 10.17 -15.26 -0.20
N LEU A 63 8.98 -15.73 0.17
CA LEU A 63 8.57 -15.89 1.57
C LEU A 63 9.50 -16.83 2.33
N SER A 64 9.92 -17.95 1.72
CA SER A 64 10.86 -18.89 2.35
C SER A 64 12.25 -18.25 2.60
N LYS A 65 12.69 -17.34 1.74
CA LYS A 65 13.92 -16.58 2.00
C LYS A 65 13.77 -15.61 3.17
N VAL A 66 12.61 -14.94 3.27
CA VAL A 66 12.32 -14.05 4.39
C VAL A 66 12.21 -14.84 5.70
N GLU A 67 11.60 -16.03 5.67
CA GLU A 67 11.53 -16.95 6.81
C GLU A 67 12.96 -17.33 7.29
N THR A 68 13.81 -17.75 6.37
CA THR A 68 15.23 -18.05 6.66
C THR A 68 15.96 -16.85 7.26
N LEU A 69 15.75 -15.65 6.71
CA LEU A 69 16.33 -14.42 7.26
C LEU A 69 15.87 -14.16 8.70
N ILE A 70 14.58 -14.33 8.99
CA ILE A 70 14.04 -14.16 10.34
C ILE A 70 14.69 -15.14 11.30
N GLU A 71 14.80 -16.42 10.93
CA GLU A 71 15.46 -17.43 11.72
C GLU A 71 16.93 -17.09 12.00
N GLU A 72 17.65 -16.61 11.00
CA GLU A 72 19.05 -16.17 11.14
C GLU A 72 19.19 -14.98 12.08
N ILE A 73 18.28 -14.00 12.02
CA ILE A 73 18.25 -12.85 12.93
C ILE A 73 18.00 -13.34 14.37
N VAL A 74 16.96 -14.13 14.58
CA VAL A 74 16.59 -14.66 15.92
C VAL A 74 17.74 -15.47 16.53
N ASN A 75 18.47 -16.24 15.74
CA ASN A 75 19.61 -17.02 16.20
C ASN A 75 20.84 -16.16 16.58
N LYS A 76 20.93 -14.93 16.08
CA LYS A 76 22.07 -14.01 16.31
C LYS A 76 21.82 -12.97 17.40
N ILE A 77 20.56 -12.65 17.69
CA ILE A 77 20.20 -11.66 18.72
C ILE A 77 19.94 -12.35 20.08
N ASP A 78 20.11 -11.61 21.16
CA ASP A 78 19.68 -12.08 22.48
C ASP A 78 18.16 -11.74 22.67
N VAL A 79 17.32 -12.75 22.44
CA VAL A 79 15.86 -12.61 22.59
C VAL A 79 15.40 -12.45 24.05
N THR A 80 16.30 -12.51 25.05
CA THR A 80 15.96 -12.18 26.44
C THR A 80 15.95 -10.68 26.72
N ASP A 81 16.57 -9.89 25.82
CA ASP A 81 16.76 -8.45 25.94
C ASP A 81 16.24 -7.71 24.67
N THR A 82 15.64 -8.44 23.77
CA THR A 82 15.16 -7.89 22.49
C THR A 82 13.80 -8.47 22.13
N GLU A 83 12.83 -7.61 21.88
CA GLU A 83 11.55 -7.97 21.28
C GLU A 83 11.62 -7.76 19.77
N MET A 84 11.17 -8.74 18.99
CA MET A 84 11.02 -8.63 17.54
C MET A 84 9.54 -8.67 17.17
N ILE A 85 9.08 -7.64 16.47
CA ILE A 85 7.73 -7.54 15.93
C ILE A 85 7.81 -7.65 14.42
N ILE A 86 7.07 -8.60 13.83
CA ILE A 86 6.96 -8.79 12.39
C ILE A 86 5.54 -8.47 11.97
N THR A 87 5.40 -7.57 11.02
CA THR A 87 4.11 -7.16 10.47
C THR A 87 4.26 -6.78 9.00
N ALA A 88 3.16 -6.47 8.33
CA ALA A 88 3.12 -5.91 6.99
C ALA A 88 2.29 -4.63 6.99
N ASP A 89 2.41 -3.81 5.94
CA ASP A 89 1.59 -2.62 5.73
C ASP A 89 0.24 -2.97 5.06
N HIS A 90 0.20 -3.99 4.22
CA HIS A 90 -1.00 -4.52 3.55
C HIS A 90 -0.75 -5.97 3.08
N GLY A 91 -1.79 -6.62 2.58
CA GLY A 91 -1.71 -7.81 1.76
C GLY A 91 -2.00 -7.49 0.29
N GLN A 92 -2.13 -8.50 -0.56
CA GLN A 92 -2.44 -8.33 -1.99
C GLN A 92 -3.47 -9.34 -2.50
N LEU A 93 -4.13 -8.97 -3.60
CA LEU A 93 -5.03 -9.85 -4.35
C LEU A 93 -4.57 -10.07 -5.80
N PRO A 94 -4.83 -11.26 -6.37
CA PRO A 94 -4.65 -11.48 -7.80
C PRO A 94 -5.55 -10.55 -8.61
N ILE A 95 -5.01 -9.94 -9.65
CA ILE A 95 -5.78 -9.15 -10.60
C ILE A 95 -6.54 -10.10 -11.53
N LYS A 96 -7.86 -9.96 -11.57
CA LYS A 96 -8.77 -10.70 -12.44
C LYS A 96 -9.25 -9.86 -13.61
N GLU A 97 -9.34 -8.55 -13.39
CA GLU A 97 -9.84 -7.61 -14.39
C GLU A 97 -9.13 -6.27 -14.28
N VAL A 98 -8.78 -5.72 -15.42
CA VAL A 98 -8.26 -4.36 -15.56
C VAL A 98 -9.36 -3.47 -16.11
N VAL A 99 -9.66 -2.38 -15.42
CA VAL A 99 -10.61 -1.35 -15.84
C VAL A 99 -9.86 -0.08 -16.13
N THR A 100 -10.10 0.52 -17.28
CA THR A 100 -9.49 1.80 -17.67
C THR A 100 -10.57 2.89 -17.71
N MET A 101 -10.25 4.07 -17.19
CA MET A 101 -11.13 5.22 -17.28
C MET A 101 -11.12 5.77 -18.71
N ASP A 102 -12.30 6.00 -19.26
CA ASP A 102 -12.45 6.82 -20.48
C ASP A 102 -12.20 8.30 -20.13
N TYR A 103 -10.93 8.71 -20.19
CA TYR A 103 -10.53 10.06 -19.82
C TYR A 103 -11.21 11.13 -20.66
N ASP A 104 -11.38 10.93 -21.96
CA ASP A 104 -12.01 11.91 -22.87
C ASP A 104 -13.45 12.19 -22.47
N LYS A 105 -14.16 11.17 -22.00
CA LYS A 105 -15.52 11.31 -21.47
C LYS A 105 -15.55 12.06 -20.13
N TYR A 106 -14.59 11.79 -19.25
CA TYR A 106 -14.63 12.23 -17.86
C TYR A 106 -13.89 13.54 -17.57
N GLN A 107 -12.90 13.94 -18.37
CA GLN A 107 -12.07 15.14 -18.13
C GLN A 107 -12.87 16.44 -17.92
N LYS A 108 -14.04 16.57 -18.55
CA LYS A 108 -14.91 17.76 -18.41
C LYS A 108 -15.37 18.00 -16.96
N TYR A 109 -15.45 16.93 -16.16
CA TYR A 109 -15.91 16.99 -14.77
C TYR A 109 -14.82 17.49 -13.81
N PHE A 110 -13.56 17.27 -14.14
CA PHE A 110 -12.43 17.50 -13.25
C PHE A 110 -11.98 18.97 -13.25
N TYR A 111 -11.68 19.52 -12.05
CA TYR A 111 -10.95 20.77 -11.97
C TYR A 111 -9.44 20.54 -11.77
N THR A 112 -9.03 19.35 -11.33
CA THR A 112 -7.66 18.84 -11.40
C THR A 112 -7.71 17.34 -11.69
N LEU A 113 -6.58 16.75 -12.08
CA LEU A 113 -6.51 15.33 -12.40
C LEU A 113 -6.85 14.47 -11.17
N PRO A 114 -7.57 13.36 -11.34
CA PRO A 114 -7.75 12.37 -10.28
C PRO A 114 -6.41 11.81 -9.84
N THR A 115 -6.30 11.46 -8.56
CA THR A 115 -5.21 10.63 -8.07
C THR A 115 -5.66 9.18 -8.08
N ILE A 116 -4.89 8.29 -8.69
CA ILE A 116 -5.24 6.89 -8.85
C ILE A 116 -4.11 6.04 -8.29
N ASP A 117 -4.49 5.10 -7.42
CA ASP A 117 -3.61 4.09 -6.86
C ASP A 117 -4.30 2.73 -7.00
N PHE A 118 -4.19 2.17 -8.19
CA PHE A 118 -4.66 0.86 -8.67
C PHE A 118 -6.05 0.39 -8.18
N GLY A 119 -6.30 0.29 -6.89
CA GLY A 119 -7.57 -0.13 -6.29
C GLY A 119 -8.44 1.03 -5.79
N THR A 120 -7.88 2.23 -5.68
CA THR A 120 -8.56 3.40 -5.12
C THR A 120 -8.26 4.64 -5.95
N ALA A 121 -9.25 5.51 -6.14
CA ALA A 121 -9.04 6.78 -6.83
C ALA A 121 -9.81 7.91 -6.16
N SER A 122 -9.18 9.09 -6.08
CA SER A 122 -9.78 10.34 -5.60
C SER A 122 -10.09 11.27 -6.77
N TYR A 123 -11.30 11.82 -6.79
CA TYR A 123 -11.81 12.65 -7.88
C TYR A 123 -12.09 14.06 -7.42
N PHE A 124 -11.52 15.02 -8.14
CA PHE A 124 -11.61 16.45 -7.91
C PHE A 124 -12.65 17.05 -8.87
N ILE A 125 -13.92 17.09 -8.46
CA ILE A 125 -15.05 17.35 -9.34
C ILE A 125 -15.55 18.79 -9.21
N LYS A 126 -15.66 19.49 -10.34
CA LYS A 126 -16.27 20.81 -10.41
C LYS A 126 -17.68 20.79 -9.81
N LYS A 127 -17.99 21.71 -8.91
CA LYS A 127 -19.26 21.77 -8.16
C LYS A 127 -20.51 21.62 -9.04
N ALA A 128 -20.50 22.26 -10.20
CA ALA A 128 -21.64 22.22 -11.14
C ALA A 128 -21.88 20.82 -11.75
N TYR A 129 -20.88 19.95 -11.76
CA TYR A 129 -20.95 18.66 -12.41
C TYR A 129 -21.06 17.46 -11.47
N GLN A 130 -21.06 17.64 -10.16
CA GLN A 130 -21.04 16.54 -9.21
C GLN A 130 -22.18 15.52 -9.41
N LYS A 131 -23.40 15.99 -9.62
CA LYS A 131 -24.56 15.10 -9.86
C LYS A 131 -24.45 14.32 -11.18
N GLU A 132 -23.99 14.99 -12.23
CA GLU A 132 -23.80 14.35 -13.53
C GLU A 132 -22.67 13.31 -13.48
N PHE A 133 -21.55 13.66 -12.84
CA PHE A 133 -20.43 12.75 -12.62
C PHE A 133 -20.87 11.46 -11.91
N VAL A 134 -21.56 11.56 -10.78
CA VAL A 134 -22.05 10.40 -10.03
C VAL A 134 -22.94 9.51 -10.90
N LYS A 135 -23.86 10.12 -11.67
CA LYS A 135 -24.75 9.37 -12.56
C LYS A 135 -23.97 8.61 -13.64
N GLU A 136 -23.05 9.30 -14.33
CA GLU A 136 -22.28 8.68 -15.41
C GLU A 136 -21.28 7.66 -14.86
N PHE A 137 -20.63 7.94 -13.73
CA PHE A 137 -19.73 7.00 -13.08
C PHE A 137 -20.45 5.70 -12.69
N ASN A 138 -21.59 5.80 -12.04
CA ASN A 138 -22.38 4.63 -11.67
C ASN A 138 -22.90 3.85 -12.88
N LYS A 139 -23.23 4.52 -13.97
CA LYS A 139 -23.62 3.86 -15.22
C LYS A 139 -22.48 3.00 -15.79
N ASP A 140 -21.24 3.51 -15.76
CA ASP A 140 -20.12 2.85 -16.39
C ASP A 140 -19.41 1.85 -15.43
N TYR A 141 -19.36 2.14 -14.12
CA TYR A 141 -18.46 1.44 -13.19
C TYR A 141 -19.12 0.84 -11.94
N LYS A 142 -20.43 0.98 -11.69
CA LYS A 142 -21.10 0.46 -10.46
C LYS A 142 -20.87 -1.05 -10.21
N ASP A 143 -20.68 -1.82 -11.27
CA ASP A 143 -20.45 -3.26 -11.18
C ASP A 143 -18.99 -3.61 -10.88
N LYS A 144 -18.09 -2.63 -11.01
CA LYS A 144 -16.65 -2.75 -10.85
C LYS A 144 -16.12 -2.05 -9.60
N MET A 145 -16.71 -0.92 -9.24
CA MET A 145 -16.24 -0.05 -8.17
C MET A 145 -17.40 0.48 -7.33
N TYR A 146 -17.10 0.78 -6.08
CA TYR A 146 -17.93 1.63 -5.22
C TYR A 146 -17.50 3.08 -5.40
N LEU A 147 -18.45 4.01 -5.35
CA LEU A 147 -18.17 5.45 -5.34
C LEU A 147 -18.77 6.06 -4.09
N PHE A 148 -17.96 6.75 -3.32
CA PHE A 148 -18.34 7.38 -2.06
C PHE A 148 -18.12 8.88 -2.11
N PRO A 149 -19.05 9.69 -1.57
CA PRO A 149 -18.74 11.07 -1.23
C PRO A 149 -17.63 11.11 -0.18
N THR A 150 -16.57 11.86 -0.42
CA THR A 150 -15.41 11.91 0.50
C THR A 150 -15.80 12.38 1.89
N ASP A 151 -16.74 13.36 1.98
CA ASP A 151 -17.24 13.86 3.27
C ASP A 151 -17.92 12.77 4.11
N GLU A 152 -18.59 11.82 3.46
CA GLU A 152 -19.21 10.70 4.16
C GLU A 152 -18.16 9.82 4.81
N LEU A 153 -17.15 9.37 4.05
CA LEU A 153 -16.04 8.57 4.56
C LEU A 153 -15.26 9.31 5.66
N TYR A 154 -15.00 10.59 5.44
CA TYR A 154 -14.28 11.42 6.39
C TYR A 154 -15.04 11.58 7.72
N ASN A 155 -16.35 11.82 7.65
CA ASN A 155 -17.19 11.98 8.85
C ASN A 155 -17.40 10.67 9.61
N GLN A 156 -17.34 9.54 8.93
CA GLN A 156 -17.41 8.21 9.54
C GLN A 156 -16.09 7.77 10.20
N GLY A 157 -15.03 8.57 10.08
CA GLY A 157 -13.72 8.25 10.65
C GLY A 157 -12.91 7.23 9.85
N PHE A 158 -13.22 7.05 8.56
CA PHE A 158 -12.52 6.10 7.69
C PHE A 158 -11.00 6.39 7.60
N PHE A 159 -10.61 7.66 7.69
CA PHE A 159 -9.23 8.11 7.68
C PHE A 159 -8.65 8.38 9.09
N GLY A 160 -9.27 7.81 10.12
CA GLY A 160 -8.92 8.04 11.51
C GLY A 160 -9.82 9.07 12.20
N ASN A 161 -9.63 9.21 13.51
CA ASN A 161 -10.50 10.05 14.34
C ASN A 161 -10.09 11.53 14.34
N GLU A 162 -8.84 11.84 14.00
CA GLU A 162 -8.37 13.22 13.95
C GLU A 162 -8.71 13.86 12.61
N LYS A 163 -9.57 14.89 12.68
CA LYS A 163 -9.99 15.63 11.48
C LYS A 163 -9.05 16.79 11.23
N THR A 164 -8.23 16.68 10.20
CA THR A 164 -7.40 17.79 9.72
C THR A 164 -7.95 18.31 8.38
N THR A 165 -8.05 19.64 8.24
CA THR A 165 -8.50 20.25 6.99
C THR A 165 -7.56 19.94 5.83
N VAL A 166 -6.26 19.90 6.08
CA VAL A 166 -5.24 19.59 5.07
C VAL A 166 -5.44 18.17 4.49
N GLY A 167 -5.73 17.19 5.33
CA GLY A 167 -6.00 15.83 4.88
C GLY A 167 -7.27 15.75 4.02
N ARG A 168 -8.36 16.44 4.45
CA ARG A 168 -9.64 16.45 3.72
C ARG A 168 -9.52 17.08 2.34
N ASP A 169 -8.86 18.22 2.24
CA ASP A 169 -8.74 18.97 0.99
C ASP A 169 -7.92 18.21 -0.06
N GLY A 170 -7.02 17.33 0.37
CA GLY A 170 -6.23 16.46 -0.51
C GLY A 170 -6.98 15.28 -1.12
N LEU A 171 -8.22 14.99 -0.67
CA LEU A 171 -8.96 13.78 -1.06
C LEU A 171 -10.01 14.01 -2.18
N GLY A 172 -10.23 15.22 -2.65
CA GLY A 172 -11.26 15.53 -3.64
C GLY A 172 -12.69 15.34 -3.11
N GLU A 173 -13.68 15.39 -4.00
CA GLU A 173 -15.10 15.29 -3.67
C GLU A 173 -15.62 13.87 -3.57
N TYR A 174 -15.01 12.95 -4.33
CA TYR A 174 -15.41 11.53 -4.36
C TYR A 174 -14.20 10.63 -4.33
N ILE A 175 -14.39 9.46 -3.73
CA ILE A 175 -13.41 8.37 -3.73
C ILE A 175 -14.09 7.13 -4.31
N SER A 176 -13.45 6.49 -5.27
CA SER A 176 -13.85 5.14 -5.70
C SER A 176 -12.92 4.09 -5.12
N ILE A 177 -13.50 2.91 -4.86
CA ILE A 177 -12.78 1.74 -4.37
C ILE A 177 -13.18 0.56 -5.24
N CYS A 178 -12.21 -0.12 -5.83
CA CYS A 178 -12.42 -1.29 -6.66
C CYS A 178 -13.00 -2.46 -5.87
N LYS A 179 -13.84 -3.25 -6.52
CA LYS A 179 -14.23 -4.55 -5.99
C LYS A 179 -13.07 -5.54 -6.06
N PRO A 180 -13.05 -6.59 -5.21
CA PRO A 180 -11.91 -7.50 -5.12
C PRO A 180 -11.48 -8.10 -6.46
N GLY A 181 -10.19 -8.04 -6.75
CA GLY A 181 -9.58 -8.54 -7.98
C GLY A 181 -9.71 -7.61 -9.18
N ILE A 182 -10.24 -6.41 -9.01
CA ILE A 182 -10.28 -5.37 -10.05
C ILE A 182 -9.19 -4.36 -9.77
N THR A 183 -8.47 -3.97 -10.82
CA THR A 183 -7.54 -2.85 -10.80
C THR A 183 -8.00 -1.77 -11.77
N PHE A 184 -7.71 -0.51 -11.43
CA PHE A 184 -8.19 0.65 -12.15
C PHE A 184 -7.03 1.52 -12.60
N PHE A 185 -7.03 1.88 -13.88
CA PHE A 185 -6.03 2.74 -14.48
C PHE A 185 -6.68 3.92 -15.22
N ASN A 186 -5.87 4.93 -15.46
CA ASN A 186 -6.15 5.98 -16.41
C ASN A 186 -4.91 6.18 -17.27
N ASP A 187 -5.01 5.93 -18.57
CA ASP A 187 -3.88 5.96 -19.50
C ASP A 187 -3.19 7.33 -19.57
N HIS A 188 -3.90 8.42 -19.22
CA HIS A 188 -3.35 9.77 -19.18
C HIS A 188 -2.61 10.10 -17.87
N ILE A 189 -2.82 9.30 -16.80
CA ILE A 189 -2.25 9.54 -15.47
C ILE A 189 -1.26 8.44 -15.11
N THR A 190 -1.69 7.20 -15.25
CA THR A 190 -0.89 6.02 -14.93
C THR A 190 -1.03 5.02 -16.07
N PRO A 191 0.05 4.71 -16.80
CA PRO A 191 0.00 3.71 -17.86
C PRO A 191 -0.41 2.34 -17.31
N VAL A 192 -1.17 1.59 -18.10
CA VAL A 192 -1.49 0.20 -17.77
C VAL A 192 -0.20 -0.58 -17.61
N SER A 193 -0.01 -1.20 -16.46
CA SER A 193 1.15 -2.04 -16.19
C SER A 193 0.78 -3.52 -16.27
N ASN A 194 1.77 -4.38 -16.52
CA ASN A 194 1.59 -5.84 -16.54
C ASN A 194 1.65 -6.46 -15.13
N ILE A 195 1.13 -5.75 -14.11
CA ILE A 195 1.07 -6.27 -12.75
C ILE A 195 0.03 -7.38 -12.65
N LYS A 196 0.32 -8.38 -11.84
CA LYS A 196 -0.54 -9.56 -11.62
C LYS A 196 -1.17 -9.60 -10.24
N GLY A 197 -0.59 -8.90 -9.28
CA GLY A 197 -1.13 -8.68 -7.94
C GLY A 197 -1.35 -7.20 -7.68
N ASN A 198 -2.32 -6.87 -6.85
CA ASN A 198 -2.68 -5.50 -6.50
C ASN A 198 -3.21 -5.41 -5.06
N HIS A 199 -3.08 -4.23 -4.50
CA HIS A 199 -3.60 -3.81 -3.19
C HIS A 199 -4.27 -2.44 -3.31
N THR A 200 -4.55 -1.75 -2.20
CA THR A 200 -5.26 -0.44 -2.11
C THR A 200 -6.78 -0.53 -2.23
N GLY A 201 -7.35 -1.75 -2.25
CA GLY A 201 -8.77 -1.99 -2.05
C GLY A 201 -9.14 -2.21 -0.58
N LEU A 202 -10.31 -2.80 -0.34
CA LEU A 202 -10.84 -3.09 1.00
C LEU A 202 -11.18 -4.58 1.19
N ALA A 203 -10.60 -5.47 0.40
CA ALA A 203 -10.79 -6.89 0.61
C ALA A 203 -10.07 -7.37 1.88
N GLN A 204 -10.56 -8.44 2.50
CA GLN A 204 -9.94 -8.95 3.72
C GLN A 204 -8.47 -9.34 3.50
N GLU A 205 -8.16 -9.86 2.33
CA GLU A 205 -6.82 -10.26 1.92
C GLU A 205 -5.87 -9.07 1.77
N GLU A 206 -6.39 -7.87 1.52
CA GLU A 206 -5.61 -6.64 1.42
C GLU A 206 -5.40 -5.97 2.78
N ILE A 207 -6.40 -6.00 3.66
CA ILE A 207 -6.40 -5.26 4.93
C ILE A 207 -5.97 -6.09 6.14
N ARG A 208 -6.00 -7.43 6.05
CA ARG A 208 -5.49 -8.29 7.13
C ARG A 208 -4.00 -8.48 6.97
N ILE A 209 -3.28 -8.09 8.00
CA ILE A 209 -1.82 -8.20 8.07
C ILE A 209 -1.41 -9.13 9.22
N PRO A 210 -0.26 -9.80 9.13
CA PRO A 210 0.27 -10.57 10.24
C PRO A 210 0.70 -9.65 11.38
N LEU A 211 0.66 -10.17 12.59
CA LEU A 211 1.34 -9.63 13.76
C LEU A 211 1.99 -10.81 14.49
N ILE A 212 3.31 -10.92 14.36
CA ILE A 212 4.10 -11.96 15.01
C ILE A 212 5.04 -11.27 15.99
N ILE A 213 5.00 -11.71 17.24
CA ILE A 213 5.88 -11.20 18.31
C ILE A 213 6.78 -12.34 18.75
N ILE A 214 8.09 -12.09 18.74
CA ILE A 214 9.11 -13.01 19.22
C ILE A 214 9.75 -12.35 20.42
N GLU A 215 9.48 -12.90 21.59
CA GLU A 215 10.01 -12.52 22.90
C GLU A 215 10.29 -13.77 23.73
N LYS A 216 11.00 -13.63 24.83
CA LYS A 216 11.32 -14.74 25.72
C LYS A 216 10.86 -14.47 27.15
#